data_0ed760848f17714069fd83f65fb9937c
#
_entry.id   0ed760848f17714069fd83f65fb9937c
#
_cell.length_a   1.000
_cell.length_b   1.000
_cell.length_c   1.000
_cell.angle_alpha   90.00
_cell.angle_beta   90.00
_cell.angle_gamma   90.00
#
_symmetry.space_group_name_H-M   'P 1'
#
loop_
_entity.id
_entity.type
_entity.pdbx_description
1 polymer ?
#
loop_
_entity_poly.entity_id
_entity_poly.type
_entity_poly.pdbx_seq_one_letter_code
_entity_poly.pdbx_strand_id
1 'polypeptide(L)'
;MSLSFPRRCLFRRRPAGSLRERAGRTVRGGCFYSGVVSLFVADDTVLVADGGLATELEARGNDLSDSLWSARLLLDAPEQITDAHLAFFRAGAVIATSASYQASFEGFARRGLDRGQAAGLMRRSVDLARAARDQMAADGRARWVAASAGPYGAALADGSEYRGRYGRSVRELAAWHRPRLEVLAEAGPDVLALETVPDIDEAEALMTAVAGLGIPAWLSYSIAGGRTRAGQPLAAAFAVPAGMPDVVAVGVNCCAPADVPAAIAIAREVTGKPVIVYPNSGEQWDARRRAWTGQSRYCPAQPRQWISAGANIIGGCCRVRPADIAQITRTARSTPPGNA
;
A
#
# COMPACT_ATOMS: atom_id res chain seq x y z
N MET A 1 -51.76 21.46 -30.08
CA MET A 1 -52.42 22.50 -29.27
C MET A 1 -52.39 22.04 -27.83
N SER A 2 -52.06 22.91 -26.94
CA SER A 2 -52.00 22.87 -25.49
C SER A 2 -50.74 22.25 -24.86
N LEU A 3 -49.86 23.15 -24.51
CA LEU A 3 -48.67 22.98 -23.65
C LEU A 3 -49.14 22.98 -22.18
N SER A 4 -48.56 22.11 -21.36
CA SER A 4 -48.66 22.20 -19.91
C SER A 4 -47.29 22.07 -19.25
N PHE A 5 -46.85 23.13 -18.57
CA PHE A 5 -45.64 23.23 -17.77
C PHE A 5 -45.86 22.71 -16.34
N PRO A 6 -44.85 22.16 -15.65
CA PRO A 6 -45.00 21.61 -14.32
C PRO A 6 -44.89 22.67 -13.21
N ARG A 7 -45.57 22.41 -12.11
CA ARG A 7 -45.75 23.24 -10.93
C ARG A 7 -44.51 23.29 -10.04
N ARG A 8 -44.21 24.50 -9.55
CA ARG A 8 -43.21 24.79 -8.48
C ARG A 8 -43.70 24.21 -7.14
N CYS A 9 -42.80 23.53 -6.40
CA CYS A 9 -42.99 23.22 -4.99
C CYS A 9 -42.53 24.38 -4.11
N LEU A 10 -43.46 24.90 -3.31
CA LEU A 10 -43.27 25.94 -2.28
C LEU A 10 -42.77 25.33 -0.98
N PHE A 11 -41.70 25.84 -0.43
CA PHE A 11 -41.22 25.57 0.93
C PHE A 11 -42.20 26.16 1.97
N ARG A 12 -42.73 25.33 2.88
CA ARG A 12 -43.32 25.75 4.15
C ARG A 12 -42.40 25.48 5.31
N ARG A 13 -42.01 26.53 6.02
CA ARG A 13 -41.34 26.43 7.33
C ARG A 13 -42.31 25.99 8.41
N ARG A 14 -41.91 25.15 9.35
CA ARG A 14 -42.55 24.96 10.66
C ARG A 14 -41.50 24.84 11.78
N PRO A 15 -41.88 25.14 13.04
CA PRO A 15 -40.99 25.60 14.08
C PRO A 15 -40.42 24.51 14.97
N ALA A 16 -39.47 24.91 15.83
CA ALA A 16 -38.69 24.12 16.76
C ALA A 16 -39.56 23.39 17.81
N GLY A 17 -39.27 22.12 18.03
CA GLY A 17 -39.69 21.30 19.16
C GLY A 17 -38.56 20.39 19.60
N SER A 18 -38.18 20.56 20.86
CA SER A 18 -37.12 19.81 21.55
C SER A 18 -37.51 18.35 21.79
N LEU A 19 -36.64 17.40 21.38
CA LEU A 19 -36.58 16.07 22.01
C LEU A 19 -35.16 15.51 21.83
N ARG A 20 -34.54 15.17 22.94
CA ARG A 20 -33.24 14.47 23.02
C ARG A 20 -33.44 13.04 22.53
N GLU A 21 -32.89 12.71 21.39
CA GLU A 21 -32.68 11.34 20.96
C GLU A 21 -31.21 11.06 20.75
N ARG A 22 -30.75 9.98 21.33
CA ARG A 22 -29.39 9.46 21.24
C ARG A 22 -29.12 9.10 19.78
N ALA A 23 -28.30 9.88 19.12
CA ALA A 23 -27.87 9.61 17.75
C ALA A 23 -27.01 8.35 17.70
N GLY A 24 -27.58 7.25 17.24
CA GLY A 24 -26.83 6.15 16.67
C GLY A 24 -26.05 6.65 15.47
N ARG A 25 -24.75 6.50 15.50
CA ARG A 25 -23.83 6.92 14.43
C ARG A 25 -24.01 5.95 13.25
N THR A 26 -24.91 6.26 12.34
CA THR A 26 -24.95 5.61 11.02
C THR A 26 -23.73 6.08 10.23
N VAL A 27 -22.78 5.17 10.06
CA VAL A 27 -21.62 5.35 9.18
C VAL A 27 -22.14 5.49 7.75
N ARG A 28 -22.05 6.69 7.19
CA ARG A 28 -22.31 6.95 5.75
C ARG A 28 -21.12 6.43 4.96
N GLY A 29 -21.11 5.13 4.62
CA GLY A 29 -20.06 4.45 3.87
C GLY A 29 -20.03 4.71 2.35
N GLY A 30 -20.84 5.63 1.81
CA GLY A 30 -21.04 5.73 0.37
C GLY A 30 -20.26 6.82 -0.38
N CYS A 31 -19.76 7.84 0.31
CA CYS A 31 -19.18 9.02 -0.37
C CYS A 31 -17.65 9.09 -0.40
N PHE A 32 -16.94 8.35 0.47
CA PHE A 32 -15.47 8.35 0.51
C PHE A 32 -14.85 7.39 -0.51
N TYR A 33 -15.50 6.27 -0.83
CA TYR A 33 -15.01 5.30 -1.81
C TYR A 33 -14.92 5.85 -3.25
N SER A 34 -15.83 6.73 -3.64
CA SER A 34 -15.81 7.27 -5.01
C SER A 34 -14.56 8.09 -5.32
N GLY A 35 -13.96 8.75 -4.33
CA GLY A 35 -12.75 9.56 -4.50
C GLY A 35 -11.49 8.73 -4.75
N VAL A 36 -11.28 7.65 -3.98
CA VAL A 36 -10.05 6.82 -4.08
C VAL A 36 -10.15 5.86 -5.27
N VAL A 37 -11.33 5.27 -5.53
CA VAL A 37 -11.55 4.46 -6.74
C VAL A 37 -11.45 5.33 -8.00
N SER A 38 -11.99 6.56 -7.97
CA SER A 38 -11.82 7.54 -9.05
C SER A 38 -10.35 7.89 -9.31
N LEU A 39 -9.51 7.83 -8.28
CA LEU A 39 -8.08 8.13 -8.36
C LEU A 39 -7.30 7.12 -9.18
N PHE A 40 -7.60 5.83 -9.02
CA PHE A 40 -6.93 4.75 -9.76
C PHE A 40 -7.53 4.54 -11.17
N VAL A 41 -8.65 5.19 -11.47
CA VAL A 41 -9.43 5.00 -12.71
C VAL A 41 -9.62 6.31 -13.50
N ALA A 42 -9.38 7.49 -12.90
CA ALA A 42 -9.93 8.76 -13.41
C ALA A 42 -8.98 9.54 -14.28
N ASP A 43 -7.91 9.22 -14.76
CA ASP A 43 -7.15 9.87 -15.84
C ASP A 43 -6.07 8.90 -16.38
N ASP A 44 -5.77 9.01 -17.65
CA ASP A 44 -4.64 8.33 -18.33
C ASP A 44 -3.26 8.67 -17.71
N THR A 45 -3.20 9.03 -16.42
CA THR A 45 -1.97 9.40 -15.73
C THR A 45 -1.49 8.28 -14.83
N VAL A 46 -0.25 7.85 -15.05
CA VAL A 46 0.41 6.90 -14.17
C VAL A 46 0.79 7.58 -12.85
N LEU A 47 0.37 7.00 -11.73
CA LEU A 47 0.72 7.47 -10.41
C LEU A 47 2.10 6.94 -10.00
N VAL A 48 2.87 7.78 -9.31
CA VAL A 48 4.18 7.39 -8.79
C VAL A 48 4.09 7.20 -7.28
N ALA A 49 4.33 5.96 -6.83
CA ALA A 49 4.48 5.65 -5.42
C ALA A 49 5.93 5.91 -4.96
N ASP A 50 6.14 5.87 -3.65
CA ASP A 50 7.45 6.03 -3.04
C ASP A 50 8.39 4.84 -3.33
N GLY A 51 9.55 4.85 -2.68
CA GLY A 51 10.57 3.82 -2.76
C GLY A 51 10.74 3.06 -1.44
N GLY A 52 11.90 2.43 -1.27
CA GLY A 52 12.22 1.67 -0.07
C GLY A 52 12.42 2.57 1.15
N LEU A 53 11.39 2.73 1.99
CA LEU A 53 11.45 3.55 3.19
C LEU A 53 12.64 3.15 4.10
N ALA A 54 12.79 1.86 4.38
CA ALA A 54 13.89 1.35 5.18
C ALA A 54 15.26 1.68 4.54
N THR A 55 15.39 1.53 3.23
CA THR A 55 16.61 1.89 2.49
C THR A 55 16.97 3.36 2.64
N GLU A 56 15.98 4.25 2.58
CA GLU A 56 16.22 5.68 2.79
C GLU A 56 16.59 6.00 4.23
N LEU A 57 15.96 5.34 5.20
CA LEU A 57 16.29 5.48 6.63
C LEU A 57 17.71 5.00 6.94
N GLU A 58 18.14 3.85 6.39
CA GLU A 58 19.53 3.37 6.50
C GLU A 58 20.51 4.34 5.87
N ALA A 59 20.22 4.87 4.70
CA ALA A 59 21.06 5.85 4.03
C ALA A 59 21.18 7.19 4.79
N ARG A 60 20.25 7.47 5.70
CA ARG A 60 20.28 8.60 6.64
C ARG A 60 21.04 8.27 7.93
N GLY A 61 21.64 7.08 8.03
CA GLY A 61 22.44 6.65 9.17
C GLY A 61 21.66 5.96 10.30
N ASN A 62 20.39 5.60 10.07
CA ASN A 62 19.62 4.85 11.06
C ASN A 62 20.01 3.36 11.01
N ASP A 63 20.27 2.77 12.17
CA ASP A 63 20.48 1.34 12.32
C ASP A 63 19.11 0.62 12.31
N LEU A 64 18.87 -0.22 11.32
CA LEU A 64 17.67 -1.05 11.18
C LEU A 64 17.95 -2.54 11.42
N SER A 65 19.02 -2.91 12.10
CA SER A 65 19.37 -4.30 12.41
C SER A 65 18.42 -4.99 13.39
N ASP A 66 17.55 -4.21 14.03
CA ASP A 66 16.53 -4.67 14.98
C ASP A 66 15.42 -5.50 14.35
N SER A 67 14.79 -6.39 15.13
CA SER A 67 13.68 -7.26 14.69
C SER A 67 12.42 -6.49 14.28
N LEU A 68 12.21 -5.27 14.77
CA LEU A 68 11.13 -4.37 14.34
C LEU A 68 11.50 -3.50 13.15
N TRP A 69 12.79 -3.54 12.73
CA TRP A 69 13.27 -2.81 11.57
C TRP A 69 12.86 -1.32 11.61
N SER A 70 12.23 -0.80 10.53
CA SER A 70 11.77 0.60 10.51
C SER A 70 10.68 0.92 11.55
N ALA A 71 9.91 -0.07 12.00
CA ALA A 71 8.89 0.15 13.02
C ALA A 71 9.47 0.53 14.40
N ARG A 72 10.74 0.24 14.69
CA ARG A 72 11.44 0.73 15.88
C ARG A 72 11.54 2.26 15.89
N LEU A 73 11.77 2.88 14.74
CA LEU A 73 11.91 4.34 14.64
C LEU A 73 10.61 5.09 14.94
N LEU A 74 9.45 4.39 14.94
CA LEU A 74 8.20 4.98 15.44
C LEU A 74 8.30 5.41 16.89
N LEU A 75 9.15 4.74 17.67
CA LEU A 75 9.43 5.10 19.07
C LEU A 75 10.59 6.09 19.17
N ASP A 76 11.73 5.73 18.56
CA ASP A 76 13.03 6.31 18.89
C ASP A 76 13.34 7.58 18.09
N ALA A 77 12.86 7.67 16.83
CA ALA A 77 13.19 8.78 15.93
C ALA A 77 12.10 9.00 14.85
N PRO A 78 10.85 9.33 15.24
CA PRO A 78 9.72 9.45 14.30
C PRO A 78 9.93 10.56 13.26
N GLU A 79 10.69 11.60 13.58
CA GLU A 79 11.03 12.68 12.63
C GLU A 79 11.81 12.14 11.42
N GLN A 80 12.66 11.13 11.60
CA GLN A 80 13.38 10.50 10.49
C GLN A 80 12.45 9.83 9.48
N ILE A 81 11.33 9.27 9.95
CA ILE A 81 10.30 8.68 9.09
C ILE A 81 9.60 9.78 8.29
N THR A 82 9.22 10.89 8.94
CA THR A 82 8.62 12.04 8.26
C THR A 82 9.55 12.61 7.19
N ASP A 83 10.84 12.76 7.51
CA ASP A 83 11.84 13.27 6.59
C ASP A 83 12.08 12.36 5.39
N ALA A 84 12.03 11.03 5.59
CA ALA A 84 12.13 10.06 4.51
C ALA A 84 10.91 10.16 3.56
N HIS A 85 9.69 10.25 4.10
CA HIS A 85 8.48 10.49 3.28
C HIS A 85 8.57 11.80 2.51
N LEU A 86 9.03 12.88 3.14
CA LEU A 86 9.25 14.17 2.48
C LEU A 86 10.25 14.06 1.33
N ALA A 87 11.32 13.28 1.48
CA ALA A 87 12.30 13.07 0.42
C ALA A 87 11.66 12.40 -0.81
N PHE A 88 10.81 11.39 -0.61
CA PHE A 88 10.08 10.74 -1.70
C PHE A 88 9.05 11.68 -2.35
N PHE A 89 8.29 12.45 -1.57
CA PHE A 89 7.36 13.43 -2.14
C PHE A 89 8.07 14.52 -2.94
N ARG A 90 9.22 15.02 -2.45
CA ARG A 90 10.07 15.97 -3.20
C ARG A 90 10.65 15.36 -4.49
N ALA A 91 10.89 14.05 -4.49
CA ALA A 91 11.29 13.30 -5.69
C ALA A 91 10.16 13.12 -6.71
N GLY A 92 8.94 13.44 -6.33
CA GLY A 92 7.77 13.41 -7.21
C GLY A 92 6.80 12.28 -6.97
N ALA A 93 7.02 11.44 -5.96
CA ALA A 93 6.01 10.50 -5.49
C ALA A 93 4.72 11.23 -5.09
N VAL A 94 3.59 10.59 -5.32
CA VAL A 94 2.27 11.06 -4.91
C VAL A 94 1.59 10.11 -3.92
N ILE A 95 2.17 8.94 -3.68
CA ILE A 95 1.72 7.96 -2.68
C ILE A 95 2.89 7.70 -1.74
N ALA A 96 2.66 7.81 -0.43
CA ALA A 96 3.61 7.40 0.61
C ALA A 96 3.09 6.17 1.34
N THR A 97 3.95 5.16 1.48
CA THR A 97 3.65 3.90 2.18
C THR A 97 4.18 3.99 3.62
N SER A 98 3.31 3.87 4.62
CA SER A 98 3.64 4.11 6.03
C SER A 98 4.65 3.10 6.62
N ALA A 99 5.33 3.48 7.71
CA ALA A 99 6.35 2.68 8.39
C ALA A 99 5.76 1.52 9.24
N SER A 100 4.68 0.89 8.79
CA SER A 100 3.96 -0.15 9.53
C SER A 100 4.10 -1.57 8.96
N TYR A 101 4.96 -1.77 7.97
CA TYR A 101 5.15 -3.06 7.28
C TYR A 101 5.31 -4.24 8.25
N GLN A 102 6.22 -4.15 9.22
CA GLN A 102 6.47 -5.18 10.23
C GLN A 102 5.72 -4.94 11.54
N ALA A 103 4.99 -3.84 11.67
CA ALA A 103 4.29 -3.51 12.89
C ALA A 103 3.23 -4.58 13.22
N SER A 104 3.38 -5.21 14.37
CA SER A 104 2.48 -6.25 14.87
C SER A 104 2.37 -6.18 16.37
N PHE A 105 1.24 -6.63 16.92
CA PHE A 105 1.05 -6.67 18.38
C PHE A 105 2.11 -7.54 19.06
N GLU A 106 2.43 -8.69 18.49
CA GLU A 106 3.43 -9.61 19.00
C GLU A 106 4.86 -9.04 18.89
N GLY A 107 5.15 -8.35 17.79
CA GLY A 107 6.44 -7.69 17.58
C GLY A 107 6.69 -6.65 18.67
N PHE A 108 5.72 -5.78 18.92
CA PHE A 108 5.80 -4.76 19.97
C PHE A 108 5.74 -5.34 21.38
N ALA A 109 4.95 -6.41 21.62
CA ALA A 109 4.91 -7.09 22.90
C ALA A 109 6.26 -7.69 23.32
N ARG A 110 7.06 -8.22 22.34
CA ARG A 110 8.44 -8.66 22.60
C ARG A 110 9.36 -7.52 23.10
N ARG A 111 8.96 -6.28 22.89
CA ARG A 111 9.62 -5.06 23.39
C ARG A 111 9.00 -4.54 24.68
N GLY A 112 8.10 -5.27 25.30
CA GLY A 112 7.43 -4.88 26.54
C GLY A 112 6.32 -3.85 26.39
N LEU A 113 5.87 -3.57 25.15
CA LEU A 113 4.77 -2.66 24.90
C LEU A 113 3.43 -3.39 25.03
N ASP A 114 2.48 -2.75 25.68
CA ASP A 114 1.12 -3.26 25.75
C ASP A 114 0.36 -3.07 24.43
N ARG A 115 -0.85 -3.66 24.34
CA ARG A 115 -1.67 -3.60 23.13
C ARG A 115 -2.08 -2.17 22.75
N GLY A 116 -2.33 -1.30 23.73
CA GLY A 116 -2.69 0.10 23.49
C GLY A 116 -1.53 0.90 22.91
N GLN A 117 -0.34 0.71 23.49
CA GLN A 117 0.90 1.32 23.01
C GLN A 117 1.24 0.84 21.59
N ALA A 118 1.14 -0.46 21.31
CA ALA A 118 1.34 -1.02 19.97
C ALA A 118 0.37 -0.42 18.95
N ALA A 119 -0.93 -0.34 19.29
CA ALA A 119 -1.93 0.31 18.44
C ALA A 119 -1.61 1.80 18.21
N GLY A 120 -1.16 2.51 19.25
CA GLY A 120 -0.72 3.90 19.14
C GLY A 120 0.42 4.08 18.14
N LEU A 121 1.42 3.19 18.12
CA LEU A 121 2.53 3.22 17.17
C LEU A 121 2.10 2.92 15.73
N MET A 122 1.18 1.97 15.54
CA MET A 122 0.61 1.70 14.22
C MET A 122 -0.12 2.93 13.67
N ARG A 123 -0.95 3.61 14.48
CA ARG A 123 -1.59 4.87 14.07
C ARG A 123 -0.56 5.95 13.78
N ARG A 124 0.45 6.10 14.64
CA ARG A 124 1.55 7.06 14.45
C ARG A 124 2.24 6.90 13.10
N SER A 125 2.42 5.66 12.60
CA SER A 125 3.04 5.44 11.29
C SER A 125 2.28 6.10 10.16
N VAL A 126 0.94 6.08 10.20
CA VAL A 126 0.06 6.76 9.24
C VAL A 126 0.10 8.28 9.44
N ASP A 127 0.10 8.74 10.68
CA ASP A 127 0.15 10.18 11.01
C ASP A 127 1.45 10.85 10.53
N LEU A 128 2.60 10.16 10.61
CA LEU A 128 3.89 10.68 10.12
C LEU A 128 3.90 10.83 8.60
N ALA A 129 3.35 9.84 7.86
CA ALA A 129 3.21 9.94 6.41
C ALA A 129 2.23 11.08 6.02
N ARG A 130 1.14 11.24 6.78
CA ARG A 130 0.19 12.35 6.61
C ARG A 130 0.84 13.70 6.90
N ALA A 131 1.62 13.81 7.97
CA ALA A 131 2.35 15.03 8.30
C ALA A 131 3.33 15.44 7.18
N ALA A 132 4.02 14.46 6.57
CA ALA A 132 4.87 14.73 5.40
C ALA A 132 4.04 15.19 4.19
N ARG A 133 2.90 14.57 3.91
CA ARG A 133 1.97 14.99 2.85
C ARG A 133 1.51 16.43 3.05
N ASP A 134 1.08 16.75 4.25
CA ASP A 134 0.49 18.06 4.56
C ASP A 134 1.54 19.19 4.49
N GLN A 135 2.81 18.91 4.80
CA GLN A 135 3.92 19.84 4.57
C GLN A 135 4.17 20.15 3.09
N MET A 136 3.73 19.27 2.18
CA MET A 136 3.86 19.46 0.73
C MET A 136 2.62 20.09 0.07
N ALA A 137 1.58 20.40 0.84
CA ALA A 137 0.28 20.86 0.31
C ALA A 137 0.36 22.16 -0.51
N ALA A 138 1.37 23.00 -0.27
CA ALA A 138 1.54 24.30 -0.94
C ALA A 138 1.75 24.19 -2.47
N ASP A 139 2.18 23.05 -3.00
CA ASP A 139 2.36 22.83 -4.44
C ASP A 139 1.07 22.44 -5.18
N GLY A 140 -0.04 22.31 -4.46
CA GLY A 140 -1.37 21.99 -5.01
C GLY A 140 -1.55 20.57 -5.56
N ARG A 141 -0.53 19.70 -5.43
CA ARG A 141 -0.63 18.32 -5.92
C ARG A 141 -1.38 17.44 -4.94
N ALA A 142 -2.29 16.65 -5.46
CA ALA A 142 -2.92 15.59 -4.68
C ALA A 142 -1.87 14.52 -4.29
N ARG A 143 -1.92 14.09 -3.02
CA ARG A 143 -1.06 13.05 -2.46
C ARG A 143 -1.86 12.17 -1.53
N TRP A 144 -1.43 10.91 -1.44
CA TRP A 144 -2.14 9.88 -0.68
C TRP A 144 -1.20 9.14 0.27
N VAL A 145 -1.79 8.61 1.32
CA VAL A 145 -1.11 7.81 2.34
C VAL A 145 -1.67 6.39 2.29
N ALA A 146 -0.80 5.43 2.04
CA ALA A 146 -1.09 4.01 2.09
C ALA A 146 -0.60 3.41 3.41
N ALA A 147 -1.48 2.78 4.18
CA ALA A 147 -1.07 2.09 5.39
C ALA A 147 -0.53 0.70 5.05
N SER A 148 0.76 0.51 5.27
CA SER A 148 1.47 -0.73 4.96
C SER A 148 1.10 -1.85 5.92
N ALA A 149 0.79 -3.02 5.37
CA ALA A 149 0.57 -4.27 6.08
C ALA A 149 1.33 -5.40 5.38
N GLY A 150 2.51 -5.70 5.87
CA GLY A 150 3.33 -6.82 5.37
C GLY A 150 2.77 -8.19 5.78
N PRO A 151 3.32 -9.30 5.25
CA PRO A 151 2.87 -10.65 5.55
C PRO A 151 3.21 -11.07 6.99
N TYR A 152 2.63 -12.17 7.45
CA TYR A 152 2.93 -12.77 8.75
C TYR A 152 4.43 -13.05 8.91
N GLY A 153 5.09 -13.54 7.86
CA GLY A 153 6.53 -13.80 7.85
C GLY A 153 7.38 -12.57 8.14
N ALA A 154 6.94 -11.38 7.75
CA ALA A 154 7.66 -10.14 8.05
C ALA A 154 7.70 -9.85 9.57
N ALA A 155 6.65 -10.19 10.31
CA ALA A 155 6.62 -10.05 11.77
C ALA A 155 7.47 -11.09 12.50
N LEU A 156 7.80 -12.22 11.85
CA LEU A 156 8.73 -13.22 12.37
C LEU A 156 10.20 -12.76 12.27
N ALA A 157 10.51 -11.88 11.32
CA ALA A 157 11.84 -11.34 11.06
C ALA A 157 12.91 -12.43 10.78
N ASP A 158 12.51 -13.56 10.17
CA ASP A 158 13.35 -14.72 9.86
C ASP A 158 13.51 -14.96 8.34
N GLY A 159 13.03 -14.04 7.50
CA GLY A 159 13.06 -14.12 6.04
C GLY A 159 11.92 -14.98 5.45
N SER A 160 10.98 -15.43 6.28
CA SER A 160 9.86 -16.26 5.81
C SER A 160 8.84 -15.49 4.97
N GLU A 161 8.88 -14.15 4.98
CA GLU A 161 8.14 -13.28 4.07
C GLU A 161 8.47 -13.54 2.58
N TYR A 162 9.61 -14.16 2.30
CA TYR A 162 10.02 -14.57 0.95
C TYR A 162 9.83 -16.07 0.68
N ARG A 163 9.11 -16.77 1.56
CA ARG A 163 8.86 -18.22 1.42
C ARG A 163 7.38 -18.56 1.51
N GLY A 164 6.63 -17.92 2.40
CA GLY A 164 5.26 -18.30 2.75
C GLY A 164 5.20 -19.64 3.50
N ARG A 165 4.02 -20.26 3.50
CA ARG A 165 3.78 -21.61 4.07
C ARG A 165 4.19 -21.72 5.52
N TYR A 166 3.65 -20.85 6.36
CA TYR A 166 4.01 -20.75 7.78
C TYR A 166 3.46 -21.88 8.67
N GLY A 167 2.78 -22.88 8.09
CA GLY A 167 2.11 -23.93 8.87
C GLY A 167 0.88 -23.44 9.62
N ARG A 168 0.28 -22.33 9.18
CA ARG A 168 -0.95 -21.75 9.71
C ARG A 168 -2.06 -21.85 8.67
N SER A 169 -3.27 -22.08 9.15
CA SER A 169 -4.47 -22.04 8.31
C SER A 169 -4.82 -20.60 7.89
N VAL A 170 -5.56 -20.45 6.80
CA VAL A 170 -6.15 -19.18 6.33
C VAL A 170 -6.90 -18.47 7.47
N ARG A 171 -7.68 -19.22 8.27
CA ARG A 171 -8.42 -18.67 9.40
C ARG A 171 -7.50 -18.09 10.49
N GLU A 172 -6.40 -18.77 10.82
CA GLU A 172 -5.44 -18.27 11.81
C GLU A 172 -4.71 -17.04 11.32
N LEU A 173 -4.31 -17.02 10.04
CA LEU A 173 -3.71 -15.84 9.42
C LEU A 173 -4.69 -14.65 9.39
N ALA A 174 -5.95 -14.90 9.02
CA ALA A 174 -6.97 -13.85 9.03
C ALA A 174 -7.19 -13.27 10.44
N ALA A 175 -7.27 -14.13 11.45
CA ALA A 175 -7.40 -13.71 12.85
C ALA A 175 -6.18 -12.92 13.33
N TRP A 176 -4.99 -13.21 12.83
CA TRP A 176 -3.77 -12.49 13.14
C TRP A 176 -3.73 -11.12 12.44
N HIS A 177 -4.13 -11.05 11.16
CA HIS A 177 -4.12 -9.80 10.40
C HIS A 177 -5.21 -8.82 10.87
N ARG A 178 -6.40 -9.31 11.16
CA ARG A 178 -7.59 -8.48 11.41
C ARG A 178 -7.37 -7.37 12.43
N PRO A 179 -6.84 -7.61 13.66
CA PRO A 179 -6.71 -6.56 14.68
C PRO A 179 -5.77 -5.41 14.26
N ARG A 180 -4.67 -5.71 13.54
CA ARG A 180 -3.75 -4.65 13.08
C ARG A 180 -4.32 -3.87 11.91
N LEU A 181 -5.08 -4.53 11.02
CA LEU A 181 -5.75 -3.85 9.92
C LEU A 181 -6.87 -2.93 10.40
N GLU A 182 -7.60 -3.31 11.45
CA GLU A 182 -8.56 -2.43 12.12
C GLU A 182 -7.89 -1.16 12.64
N VAL A 183 -6.77 -1.28 13.36
CA VAL A 183 -6.03 -0.13 13.87
C VAL A 183 -5.50 0.76 12.74
N LEU A 184 -4.97 0.16 11.67
CA LEU A 184 -4.48 0.91 10.52
C LEU A 184 -5.62 1.62 9.77
N ALA A 185 -6.76 0.96 9.59
CA ALA A 185 -7.94 1.55 8.95
C ALA A 185 -8.52 2.71 9.79
N GLU A 186 -8.59 2.55 11.11
CA GLU A 186 -9.02 3.61 12.05
C GLU A 186 -8.11 4.83 12.03
N ALA A 187 -6.82 4.67 11.70
CA ALA A 187 -5.90 5.79 11.54
C ALA A 187 -6.26 6.69 10.33
N GLY A 188 -7.17 6.24 9.46
CA GLY A 188 -7.70 7.00 8.33
C GLY A 188 -6.69 7.25 7.21
N PRO A 189 -5.93 6.24 6.75
CA PRO A 189 -5.17 6.35 5.52
C PRO A 189 -6.13 6.41 4.33
N ASP A 190 -5.61 6.74 3.15
CA ASP A 190 -6.42 6.75 1.93
C ASP A 190 -6.66 5.32 1.41
N VAL A 191 -5.72 4.39 1.67
CA VAL A 191 -5.77 3.01 1.22
C VAL A 191 -4.94 2.10 2.15
N LEU A 192 -5.29 0.81 2.24
CA LEU A 192 -4.44 -0.21 2.87
C LEU A 192 -3.52 -0.84 1.80
N ALA A 193 -2.22 -0.90 2.07
CA ALA A 193 -1.22 -1.58 1.26
C ALA A 193 -0.99 -2.99 1.82
N LEU A 194 -1.70 -4.00 1.30
CA LEU A 194 -1.47 -5.40 1.62
C LEU A 194 -0.34 -5.89 0.72
N GLU A 195 0.89 -5.84 1.21
CA GLU A 195 2.06 -5.90 0.35
C GLU A 195 3.04 -7.03 0.70
N THR A 196 3.84 -7.39 -0.31
CA THR A 196 4.87 -8.44 -0.20
C THR A 196 4.28 -9.81 0.13
N VAL A 197 3.04 -10.06 -0.26
CA VAL A 197 2.32 -11.31 0.06
C VAL A 197 2.97 -12.47 -0.69
N PRO A 198 3.52 -13.49 0.00
CA PRO A 198 4.28 -14.55 -0.65
C PRO A 198 3.45 -15.78 -1.04
N ASP A 199 2.19 -15.85 -0.60
CA ASP A 199 1.40 -17.08 -0.56
C ASP A 199 -0.09 -16.80 -0.85
N ILE A 200 -0.75 -17.71 -1.57
CA ILE A 200 -2.19 -17.64 -1.83
C ILE A 200 -3.00 -17.75 -0.53
N ASP A 201 -2.60 -18.63 0.39
CA ASP A 201 -3.31 -18.83 1.66
C ASP A 201 -3.33 -17.55 2.49
N GLU A 202 -2.21 -16.80 2.47
CA GLU A 202 -2.16 -15.50 3.15
C GLU A 202 -2.96 -14.42 2.42
N ALA A 203 -3.02 -14.46 1.08
CA ALA A 203 -3.88 -13.56 0.32
C ALA A 203 -5.36 -13.79 0.66
N GLU A 204 -5.84 -15.04 0.73
CA GLU A 204 -7.20 -15.39 1.15
C GLU A 204 -7.49 -14.92 2.59
N ALA A 205 -6.51 -15.08 3.48
CA ALA A 205 -6.60 -14.58 4.85
C ALA A 205 -6.74 -13.07 4.90
N LEU A 206 -5.98 -12.34 4.09
CA LEU A 206 -6.05 -10.88 3.99
C LEU A 206 -7.38 -10.43 3.40
N MET A 207 -7.92 -11.12 2.38
CA MET A 207 -9.26 -10.82 1.84
C MET A 207 -10.33 -10.97 2.92
N THR A 208 -10.25 -12.02 3.73
CA THR A 208 -11.13 -12.19 4.89
C THR A 208 -10.94 -11.08 5.93
N ALA A 209 -9.69 -10.70 6.18
CA ALA A 209 -9.36 -9.73 7.23
C ALA A 209 -9.70 -8.28 6.86
N VAL A 210 -9.73 -7.90 5.58
CA VAL A 210 -10.11 -6.53 5.16
C VAL A 210 -11.61 -6.36 4.98
N ALA A 211 -12.34 -7.44 4.80
CA ALA A 211 -13.78 -7.38 4.56
C ALA A 211 -14.50 -6.57 5.63
N GLY A 212 -15.29 -5.58 5.21
CA GLY A 212 -16.09 -4.71 6.08
C GLY A 212 -15.30 -3.68 6.89
N LEU A 213 -14.01 -3.44 6.61
CA LEU A 213 -13.26 -2.35 7.25
C LEU A 213 -13.65 -0.96 6.73
N GLY A 214 -14.35 -0.88 5.61
CA GLY A 214 -14.83 0.39 5.06
C GLY A 214 -13.70 1.27 4.50
N ILE A 215 -12.58 0.68 4.09
CA ILE A 215 -11.45 1.34 3.46
C ILE A 215 -10.95 0.52 2.26
N PRO A 216 -10.59 1.13 1.13
CA PRO A 216 -10.02 0.41 0.00
C PRO A 216 -8.64 -0.16 0.33
N ALA A 217 -8.26 -1.22 -0.40
CA ALA A 217 -6.95 -1.83 -0.30
C ALA A 217 -6.37 -2.13 -1.68
N TRP A 218 -5.05 -2.21 -1.78
CA TRP A 218 -4.43 -2.98 -2.86
C TRP A 218 -3.80 -4.27 -2.32
N LEU A 219 -3.67 -5.26 -3.20
CA LEU A 219 -2.95 -6.49 -2.90
C LEU A 219 -1.74 -6.62 -3.83
N SER A 220 -0.55 -6.78 -3.25
CA SER A 220 0.71 -6.90 -3.98
C SER A 220 1.48 -8.14 -3.55
N TYR A 221 1.77 -9.02 -4.52
CA TYR A 221 2.52 -10.25 -4.28
C TYR A 221 4.03 -10.05 -4.39
N SER A 222 4.80 -10.73 -3.54
CA SER A 222 6.22 -10.97 -3.78
C SER A 222 6.36 -12.24 -4.61
N ILE A 223 7.11 -12.14 -5.73
CA ILE A 223 7.18 -13.17 -6.76
C ILE A 223 8.61 -13.58 -7.11
N ALA A 224 8.71 -14.72 -7.81
CA ALA A 224 9.91 -15.16 -8.51
C ALA A 224 9.46 -15.75 -9.86
N GLY A 225 9.77 -15.06 -10.95
CA GLY A 225 9.21 -15.37 -12.28
C GLY A 225 7.67 -15.27 -12.28
N GLY A 226 7.01 -16.23 -12.92
CA GLY A 226 5.55 -16.32 -13.01
C GLY A 226 4.86 -16.98 -11.80
N ARG A 227 5.51 -16.98 -10.61
CA ARG A 227 5.02 -17.67 -9.40
C ARG A 227 5.16 -16.80 -8.17
N THR A 228 4.27 -17.01 -7.19
CA THR A 228 4.44 -16.46 -5.83
C THR A 228 5.72 -17.04 -5.20
N ARG A 229 6.19 -16.44 -4.10
CA ARG A 229 7.34 -16.99 -3.36
C ARG A 229 7.09 -18.41 -2.83
N ALA A 230 5.84 -18.77 -2.54
CA ALA A 230 5.44 -20.13 -2.16
C ALA A 230 5.36 -21.10 -3.35
N GLY A 231 5.65 -20.63 -4.57
CA GLY A 231 5.73 -21.46 -5.79
C GLY A 231 4.40 -21.67 -6.51
N GLN A 232 3.33 -20.96 -6.14
CA GLN A 232 2.01 -21.09 -6.77
C GLN A 232 1.96 -20.25 -8.07
N PRO A 233 1.18 -20.68 -9.09
CA PRO A 233 1.01 -19.91 -10.32
C PRO A 233 0.43 -18.50 -10.05
N LEU A 234 1.01 -17.48 -10.68
CA LEU A 234 0.61 -16.09 -10.42
C LEU A 234 -0.82 -15.81 -10.89
N ALA A 235 -1.30 -16.49 -11.94
CA ALA A 235 -2.70 -16.38 -12.37
C ALA A 235 -3.67 -16.86 -11.28
N ALA A 236 -3.35 -17.96 -10.59
CA ALA A 236 -4.15 -18.44 -9.46
C ALA A 236 -4.11 -17.46 -8.27
N ALA A 237 -2.95 -16.85 -8.02
CA ALA A 237 -2.80 -15.83 -6.98
C ALA A 237 -3.66 -14.60 -7.27
N PHE A 238 -3.63 -14.07 -8.49
CA PHE A 238 -4.46 -12.91 -8.86
C PHE A 238 -5.96 -13.22 -8.92
N ALA A 239 -6.37 -14.48 -9.08
CA ALA A 239 -7.79 -14.85 -9.00
C ALA A 239 -8.39 -14.58 -7.60
N VAL A 240 -7.58 -14.61 -6.53
CA VAL A 240 -8.04 -14.37 -5.15
C VAL A 240 -8.67 -12.98 -4.98
N PRO A 241 -8.00 -11.87 -5.33
CA PRO A 241 -8.57 -10.53 -5.19
C PRO A 241 -9.50 -10.10 -6.34
N ALA A 242 -9.66 -10.90 -7.42
CA ALA A 242 -10.35 -10.48 -8.63
C ALA A 242 -11.79 -10.03 -8.38
N GLY A 243 -12.56 -10.80 -7.62
CA GLY A 243 -13.96 -10.52 -7.28
C GLY A 243 -14.17 -9.61 -6.06
N MET A 244 -13.12 -9.09 -5.44
CA MET A 244 -13.23 -8.31 -4.21
C MET A 244 -13.39 -6.80 -4.51
N PRO A 245 -14.55 -6.18 -4.25
CA PRO A 245 -14.77 -4.77 -4.59
C PRO A 245 -13.91 -3.81 -3.77
N ASP A 246 -13.56 -4.18 -2.53
CA ASP A 246 -12.72 -3.38 -1.65
C ASP A 246 -11.23 -3.39 -2.07
N VAL A 247 -10.82 -4.32 -2.96
CA VAL A 247 -9.48 -4.33 -3.55
C VAL A 247 -9.50 -3.52 -4.84
N VAL A 248 -8.94 -2.32 -4.80
CA VAL A 248 -8.98 -1.33 -5.88
C VAL A 248 -7.80 -1.41 -6.85
N ALA A 249 -6.73 -2.10 -6.48
CA ALA A 249 -5.60 -2.37 -7.35
C ALA A 249 -4.92 -3.70 -6.95
N VAL A 250 -4.24 -4.33 -7.89
CA VAL A 250 -3.47 -5.56 -7.66
C VAL A 250 -2.08 -5.42 -8.29
N GLY A 251 -1.11 -6.19 -7.81
CA GLY A 251 0.21 -6.12 -8.45
C GLY A 251 1.30 -6.93 -7.78
N VAL A 252 2.54 -6.47 -7.97
CA VAL A 252 3.73 -7.14 -7.45
C VAL A 252 4.71 -6.13 -6.86
N ASN A 253 5.38 -6.54 -5.78
CA ASN A 253 6.45 -5.77 -5.16
C ASN A 253 7.55 -6.67 -4.59
N CYS A 254 8.63 -6.08 -4.12
CA CYS A 254 9.75 -6.81 -3.53
C CYS A 254 10.23 -7.99 -4.41
N CYS A 255 10.22 -7.82 -5.72
CA CYS A 255 10.61 -8.80 -6.72
C CYS A 255 11.70 -8.24 -7.65
N ALA A 256 12.22 -9.08 -8.52
CA ALA A 256 13.17 -8.63 -9.55
C ALA A 256 12.46 -7.75 -10.60
N PRO A 257 13.07 -6.64 -11.05
CA PRO A 257 12.49 -5.79 -12.09
C PRO A 257 12.17 -6.53 -13.40
N ALA A 258 12.92 -7.59 -13.72
CA ALA A 258 12.72 -8.40 -14.92
C ALA A 258 11.41 -9.20 -14.90
N ASP A 259 10.86 -9.51 -13.72
CA ASP A 259 9.63 -10.29 -13.58
C ASP A 259 8.36 -9.44 -13.77
N VAL A 260 8.49 -8.10 -13.67
CA VAL A 260 7.36 -7.16 -13.63
C VAL A 260 6.51 -7.17 -14.91
N PRO A 261 7.05 -7.15 -16.15
CA PRO A 261 6.23 -7.09 -17.35
C PRO A 261 5.26 -8.27 -17.50
N ALA A 262 5.74 -9.50 -17.21
CA ALA A 262 4.89 -10.69 -17.26
C ALA A 262 3.80 -10.66 -16.16
N ALA A 263 4.15 -10.17 -14.97
CA ALA A 263 3.21 -10.03 -13.87
C ALA A 263 2.09 -9.02 -14.17
N ILE A 264 2.40 -7.89 -14.82
CA ILE A 264 1.40 -6.91 -15.28
C ILE A 264 0.41 -7.55 -16.23
N ALA A 265 0.89 -8.29 -17.24
CA ALA A 265 0.02 -8.94 -18.23
C ALA A 265 -0.96 -9.92 -17.54
N ILE A 266 -0.45 -10.78 -16.65
CA ILE A 266 -1.28 -11.76 -15.91
C ILE A 266 -2.28 -11.04 -14.99
N ALA A 267 -1.85 -10.00 -14.27
CA ALA A 267 -2.72 -9.26 -13.36
C ALA A 267 -3.91 -8.63 -14.11
N ARG A 268 -3.64 -7.99 -15.25
CA ARG A 268 -4.67 -7.37 -16.10
C ARG A 268 -5.63 -8.41 -16.66
N GLU A 269 -5.12 -9.50 -17.22
CA GLU A 269 -5.92 -10.57 -17.81
C GLU A 269 -6.86 -11.20 -16.78
N VAL A 270 -6.36 -11.49 -15.58
CA VAL A 270 -7.13 -12.21 -14.55
C VAL A 270 -8.11 -11.31 -13.82
N THR A 271 -7.73 -10.05 -13.56
CA THR A 271 -8.52 -9.21 -12.64
C THR A 271 -9.25 -8.05 -13.30
N GLY A 272 -8.76 -7.54 -14.43
CA GLY A 272 -9.23 -6.29 -15.01
C GLY A 272 -9.05 -5.05 -14.13
N LYS A 273 -8.35 -5.19 -12.98
CA LYS A 273 -8.12 -4.09 -12.03
C LYS A 273 -6.89 -3.27 -12.40
N PRO A 274 -6.80 -2.01 -11.92
CA PRO A 274 -5.57 -1.24 -11.97
C PRO A 274 -4.37 -2.02 -11.41
N VAL A 275 -3.21 -1.88 -12.07
CA VAL A 275 -2.00 -2.62 -11.69
C VAL A 275 -0.98 -1.71 -11.04
N ILE A 276 -0.50 -2.13 -9.86
CA ILE A 276 0.57 -1.47 -9.11
C ILE A 276 1.85 -2.31 -9.15
N VAL A 277 3.01 -1.67 -9.42
CA VAL A 277 4.30 -2.36 -9.41
C VAL A 277 5.38 -1.52 -8.71
N TYR A 278 6.09 -2.13 -7.75
CA TYR A 278 7.20 -1.52 -7.02
C TYR A 278 8.27 -2.56 -6.68
N PRO A 279 9.07 -2.95 -7.70
CA PRO A 279 10.12 -3.95 -7.53
C PRO A 279 11.33 -3.40 -6.74
N ASN A 280 12.26 -4.29 -6.42
CA ASN A 280 13.58 -3.94 -5.89
C ASN A 280 14.45 -3.30 -6.98
N SER A 281 15.59 -2.72 -6.57
CA SER A 281 16.60 -2.19 -7.51
C SER A 281 17.23 -3.24 -8.43
N GLY A 282 17.05 -4.54 -8.12
CA GLY A 282 17.71 -5.65 -8.81
C GLY A 282 18.95 -6.16 -8.11
N GLU A 283 19.39 -5.55 -7.02
CA GLU A 283 20.33 -6.11 -6.08
C GLU A 283 19.71 -7.33 -5.35
N GLN A 284 20.53 -8.27 -4.90
CA GLN A 284 20.09 -9.48 -4.23
C GLN A 284 20.40 -9.40 -2.73
N TRP A 285 19.45 -9.82 -1.91
CA TRP A 285 19.67 -9.95 -0.47
C TRP A 285 20.33 -11.27 -0.15
N ASP A 286 21.55 -11.24 0.41
CA ASP A 286 22.20 -12.41 1.00
C ASP A 286 21.77 -12.52 2.48
N ALA A 287 20.87 -13.44 2.75
CA ALA A 287 20.33 -13.64 4.10
C ALA A 287 21.38 -14.16 5.10
N ARG A 288 22.44 -14.86 4.63
CA ARG A 288 23.51 -15.36 5.50
C ARG A 288 24.45 -14.24 5.93
N ARG A 289 24.76 -13.33 4.99
CA ARG A 289 25.63 -12.18 5.25
C ARG A 289 24.84 -10.97 5.78
N ARG A 290 23.52 -11.02 5.73
CA ARG A 290 22.62 -9.90 6.02
C ARG A 290 23.04 -8.64 5.27
N ALA A 291 23.33 -8.78 4.00
CA ALA A 291 23.84 -7.72 3.14
C ALA A 291 23.25 -7.81 1.73
N TRP A 292 23.10 -6.65 1.11
CA TRP A 292 22.78 -6.56 -0.31
C TRP A 292 24.02 -6.84 -1.15
N THR A 293 23.87 -7.63 -2.21
CA THR A 293 24.94 -8.03 -3.12
C THR A 293 24.56 -7.74 -4.57
N GLY A 294 25.57 -7.60 -5.43
CA GLY A 294 25.37 -7.27 -6.83
C GLY A 294 25.33 -5.76 -7.07
N GLN A 295 24.82 -5.37 -8.21
CA GLN A 295 24.65 -3.97 -8.60
C GLN A 295 23.18 -3.67 -8.87
N SER A 296 22.77 -2.43 -8.63
CA SER A 296 21.44 -1.98 -9.07
C SER A 296 21.30 -2.23 -10.57
N ARG A 297 20.23 -2.92 -10.91
CA ARG A 297 19.79 -3.18 -12.29
C ARG A 297 18.61 -2.29 -12.68
N TYR A 298 18.37 -1.28 -11.85
CA TYR A 298 17.31 -0.31 -12.12
C TYR A 298 17.70 0.49 -13.38
N CYS A 299 17.04 0.20 -14.49
CA CYS A 299 17.31 0.86 -15.77
C CYS A 299 16.22 1.92 -16.04
N PRO A 300 16.60 3.12 -16.48
CA PRO A 300 15.64 4.18 -16.86
C PRO A 300 14.56 3.77 -17.86
N ALA A 301 14.81 2.75 -18.66
CA ALA A 301 13.84 2.23 -19.62
C ALA A 301 12.74 1.34 -18.99
N GLN A 302 12.99 0.76 -17.82
CA GLN A 302 12.05 -0.18 -17.18
C GLN A 302 10.71 0.46 -16.81
N PRO A 303 10.63 1.64 -16.17
CA PRO A 303 9.35 2.29 -15.90
C PRO A 303 8.53 2.52 -17.17
N ARG A 304 9.18 2.87 -18.29
CA ARG A 304 8.50 3.02 -19.59
C ARG A 304 7.91 1.70 -20.07
N GLN A 305 8.65 0.61 -19.95
CA GLN A 305 8.16 -0.73 -20.32
C GLN A 305 6.96 -1.14 -19.46
N TRP A 306 7.00 -0.86 -18.13
CA TRP A 306 5.89 -1.18 -17.25
C TRP A 306 4.65 -0.36 -17.55
N ILE A 307 4.80 0.93 -17.83
CA ILE A 307 3.71 1.81 -18.27
C ILE A 307 3.09 1.29 -19.56
N SER A 308 3.94 0.99 -20.56
CA SER A 308 3.47 0.45 -21.86
C SER A 308 2.81 -0.93 -21.70
N ALA A 309 3.19 -1.72 -20.70
CA ALA A 309 2.54 -2.99 -20.38
C ALA A 309 1.20 -2.81 -19.62
N GLY A 310 0.88 -1.59 -19.17
CA GLY A 310 -0.37 -1.24 -18.52
C GLY A 310 -0.32 -1.13 -17.01
N ALA A 311 0.85 -0.82 -16.41
CA ALA A 311 0.92 -0.42 -15.02
C ALA A 311 0.29 0.98 -14.82
N ASN A 312 -0.58 1.10 -13.83
CA ASN A 312 -1.25 2.35 -13.45
C ASN A 312 -0.53 3.07 -12.30
N ILE A 313 0.14 2.30 -11.44
CA ILE A 313 0.91 2.83 -10.31
C ILE A 313 2.30 2.20 -10.36
N ILE A 314 3.34 3.02 -10.33
CA ILE A 314 4.73 2.57 -10.34
C ILE A 314 5.52 3.19 -9.21
N GLY A 315 6.35 2.40 -8.56
CA GLY A 315 7.22 2.85 -7.46
C GLY A 315 8.45 1.95 -7.35
N GLY A 316 9.03 1.91 -6.15
CA GLY A 316 10.14 1.05 -5.84
C GLY A 316 10.03 0.43 -4.45
N CYS A 317 10.74 -0.67 -4.23
CA CYS A 317 10.88 -1.32 -2.94
C CYS A 317 12.34 -1.27 -2.47
N CYS A 318 12.89 -2.37 -2.01
CA CYS A 318 14.24 -2.38 -1.45
C CYS A 318 15.29 -1.82 -2.42
N ARG A 319 16.18 -0.98 -1.89
CA ARG A 319 17.29 -0.31 -2.58
C ARG A 319 16.88 0.75 -3.62
N VAL A 320 15.58 1.06 -3.73
CA VAL A 320 15.08 2.17 -4.56
C VAL A 320 14.95 3.42 -3.70
N ARG A 321 15.71 4.46 -4.04
CA ARG A 321 15.86 5.69 -3.27
C ARG A 321 15.16 6.90 -3.91
N PRO A 322 15.06 8.05 -3.24
CA PRO A 322 14.45 9.25 -3.81
C PRO A 322 15.00 9.66 -5.19
N ALA A 323 16.30 9.45 -5.46
CA ALA A 323 16.88 9.73 -6.76
C ALA A 323 16.28 8.86 -7.88
N ASP A 324 16.04 7.59 -7.60
CA ASP A 324 15.39 6.64 -8.52
C ASP A 324 13.92 7.02 -8.74
N ILE A 325 13.21 7.39 -7.68
CA ILE A 325 11.82 7.87 -7.77
C ILE A 325 11.72 9.16 -8.59
N ALA A 326 12.68 10.07 -8.47
CA ALA A 326 12.73 11.25 -9.34
C ALA A 326 12.90 10.88 -10.82
N GLN A 327 13.64 9.82 -11.12
CA GLN A 327 13.78 9.31 -12.48
C GLN A 327 12.50 8.64 -12.99
N ILE A 328 11.86 7.79 -12.15
CA ILE A 328 10.53 7.20 -12.44
C ILE A 328 9.54 8.31 -12.76
N THR A 329 9.49 9.36 -11.94
CA THR A 329 8.59 10.50 -12.12
C THR A 329 8.79 11.20 -13.46
N ARG A 330 10.04 11.43 -13.86
CA ARG A 330 10.34 12.01 -15.18
C ARG A 330 9.84 11.11 -16.32
N THR A 331 10.08 9.82 -16.20
CA THR A 331 9.65 8.83 -17.21
C THR A 331 8.12 8.75 -17.27
N ALA A 332 7.43 8.69 -16.14
CA ALA A 332 5.96 8.63 -16.09
C ALA A 332 5.30 9.84 -16.78
N ARG A 333 5.86 11.04 -16.57
CA ARG A 333 5.36 12.26 -17.22
C ARG A 333 5.60 12.32 -18.74
N SER A 334 6.60 11.62 -19.24
CA SER A 334 6.99 11.63 -20.66
C SER A 334 6.47 10.44 -21.45
N THR A 335 5.82 9.48 -20.79
CA THR A 335 5.33 8.25 -21.41
C THR A 335 3.80 8.28 -21.40
N PRO A 336 3.13 8.24 -22.57
CA PRO A 336 1.69 8.07 -22.59
C PRO A 336 1.32 6.71 -21.98
N PRO A 337 0.16 6.61 -21.32
CA PRO A 337 -0.33 5.33 -20.81
C PRO A 337 -0.46 4.32 -21.96
N GLY A 338 -0.20 3.05 -21.68
CA GLY A 338 -0.41 1.99 -22.65
C GLY A 338 -1.90 1.91 -23.00
N ASN A 339 -2.23 1.84 -24.26
CA ASN A 339 -3.61 1.65 -24.70
C ASN A 339 -4.17 0.38 -24.04
N ALA A 340 -5.32 0.55 -23.37
CA ALA A 340 -6.07 -0.51 -22.71
C ALA A 340 -6.57 -1.57 -23.70
#